data_a3769915314e169750cd5cecb056d175
#
_entry.id   a3769915314e169750cd5cecb056d175
#
_cell.length_a   1.000
_cell.length_b   1.000
_cell.length_c   1.000
_cell.angle_alpha   90.00
_cell.angle_beta   90.00
_cell.angle_gamma   90.00
#
_symmetry.space_group_name_H-M   'P 1'
#
loop_
_entity.id
_entity.type
_entity.pdbx_description
1 polymer ?
#
loop_
_entity_poly.entity_id
_entity_poly.type
_entity_poly.pdbx_seq_one_letter_code
_entity_poly.pdbx_strand_id
1 'polypeptide(L)'
;MFLLNTQSKEPIFEQIQNQILRFIQAGVLAPGDRLRSVRQLAQENGINPNTVSKAYIELEKNGYVYNIPKKGVYVSDIDLKQSHSNQIVKVLQPLKDSGIQKQELMDAIEILYKENATY
;
A
#
# COMPACT_ATOMS: atom_id res chain seq x y z
N MET A 1 9.84 -13.61 -8.85
CA MET A 1 9.71 -12.20 -8.61
C MET A 1 8.89 -11.87 -7.37
N PHE A 2 7.64 -12.31 -7.30
CA PHE A 2 6.88 -12.18 -6.06
C PHE A 2 7.08 -13.39 -5.17
N LEU A 3 7.39 -13.12 -3.90
CA LEU A 3 7.54 -14.16 -2.90
C LEU A 3 6.27 -14.22 -2.05
N LEU A 4 5.26 -14.93 -2.54
CA LEU A 4 3.98 -15.05 -1.85
C LEU A 4 3.98 -16.28 -0.96
N ASN A 5 3.56 -16.09 0.28
CA ASN A 5 3.49 -17.16 1.27
C ASN A 5 2.03 -17.43 1.64
N THR A 6 1.48 -18.53 1.12
CA THR A 6 0.09 -18.91 1.38
C THR A 6 -0.13 -19.38 2.82
N GLN A 7 0.95 -19.70 3.54
CA GLN A 7 0.89 -20.15 4.93
C GLN A 7 0.97 -18.98 5.93
N SER A 8 1.30 -17.79 5.45
CA SER A 8 1.35 -16.59 6.30
C SER A 8 -0.05 -16.17 6.73
N LYS A 9 -0.14 -15.54 7.90
CA LYS A 9 -1.38 -14.93 8.38
C LYS A 9 -1.77 -13.69 7.56
N GLU A 10 -0.80 -13.08 6.90
CA GLU A 10 -1.05 -11.94 6.03
C GLU A 10 -1.76 -12.41 4.76
N PRO A 11 -2.94 -11.85 4.43
CA PRO A 11 -3.64 -12.22 3.20
C PRO A 11 -2.78 -12.00 1.95
N ILE A 12 -2.97 -12.84 0.95
CA ILE A 12 -2.18 -12.77 -0.29
C ILE A 12 -2.30 -11.39 -0.95
N PHE A 13 -3.48 -10.78 -0.98
CA PHE A 13 -3.64 -9.48 -1.62
C PHE A 13 -2.81 -8.39 -0.91
N GLU A 14 -2.67 -8.47 0.41
CA GLU A 14 -1.83 -7.53 1.16
C GLU A 14 -0.35 -7.77 0.88
N GLN A 15 0.05 -9.03 0.73
CA GLN A 15 1.43 -9.37 0.37
C GLN A 15 1.80 -8.77 -1.00
N ILE A 16 0.88 -8.85 -1.96
CA ILE A 16 1.07 -8.26 -3.29
C ILE A 16 1.24 -6.74 -3.18
N GLN A 17 0.33 -6.08 -2.45
CA GLN A 17 0.41 -4.63 -2.24
C GLN A 17 1.75 -4.23 -1.63
N ASN A 18 2.15 -4.89 -0.56
CA ASN A 18 3.36 -4.55 0.17
C ASN A 18 4.62 -4.75 -0.67
N GLN A 19 4.67 -5.81 -1.48
CA GLN A 19 5.81 -6.06 -2.35
C GLN A 19 5.91 -5.02 -3.47
N ILE A 20 4.78 -4.64 -4.06
CA ILE A 20 4.77 -3.58 -5.09
C ILE A 20 5.24 -2.26 -4.50
N LEU A 21 4.76 -1.90 -3.31
CA LEU A 21 5.17 -0.67 -2.63
C LEU A 21 6.68 -0.68 -2.33
N ARG A 22 7.23 -1.81 -1.91
CA ARG A 22 8.67 -1.94 -1.70
C ARG A 22 9.46 -1.75 -2.98
N PHE A 23 8.98 -2.30 -4.09
CA PHE A 23 9.62 -2.14 -5.40
C PHE A 23 9.61 -0.67 -5.84
N ILE A 24 8.50 0.04 -5.59
CA ILE A 24 8.41 1.48 -5.89
C ILE A 24 9.38 2.26 -5.01
N GLN A 25 9.41 1.98 -3.72
CA GLN A 25 10.31 2.65 -2.77
C GLN A 25 11.78 2.41 -3.10
N ALA A 26 12.12 1.22 -3.56
CA ALA A 26 13.48 0.84 -3.90
C ALA A 26 13.90 1.30 -5.30
N GLY A 27 12.99 1.90 -6.08
CA GLY A 27 13.28 2.32 -7.45
C GLY A 27 13.28 1.19 -8.47
N VAL A 28 12.90 -0.01 -8.08
CA VAL A 28 12.76 -1.15 -9.00
C VAL A 28 11.61 -0.91 -9.96
N LEU A 29 10.52 -0.31 -9.45
CA LEU A 29 9.40 0.17 -10.26
C LEU A 29 9.43 1.70 -10.23
N ALA A 30 9.62 2.30 -11.39
CA ALA A 30 9.66 3.76 -11.55
C ALA A 30 8.31 4.29 -12.03
N PRO A 31 8.03 5.60 -11.83
CA PRO A 31 6.82 6.20 -12.38
C PRO A 31 6.69 5.92 -13.87
N GLY A 32 5.49 5.52 -14.30
CA GLY A 32 5.21 5.18 -15.68
C GLY A 32 5.48 3.73 -16.06
N ASP A 33 6.14 2.97 -15.19
CA ASP A 33 6.35 1.55 -15.44
C ASP A 33 5.03 0.80 -15.40
N ARG A 34 4.90 -0.16 -16.30
CA ARG A 34 3.71 -1.01 -16.36
C ARG A 34 3.85 -2.18 -15.41
N LEU A 35 2.81 -2.43 -14.61
CA LEU A 35 2.74 -3.63 -13.80
C LEU A 35 2.35 -4.84 -14.65
N ARG A 36 2.66 -6.04 -14.14
CA ARG A 36 2.12 -7.27 -14.72
C ARG A 36 0.61 -7.17 -14.75
N SER A 37 -0.03 -7.68 -15.80
CA SER A 37 -1.48 -7.73 -15.84
C SER A 37 -1.99 -8.65 -14.70
N VAL A 38 -3.23 -8.43 -14.27
CA VAL A 38 -3.87 -9.26 -13.27
C VAL A 38 -3.75 -10.74 -13.65
N ARG A 39 -4.05 -11.04 -14.91
CA ARG A 39 -4.03 -12.41 -15.42
C ARG A 39 -2.62 -13.02 -15.38
N GLN A 40 -1.63 -12.26 -15.83
CA GLN A 40 -0.24 -12.72 -15.84
C GLN A 40 0.27 -13.00 -14.43
N LEU A 41 0.05 -12.06 -13.52
CA LEU A 41 0.51 -12.20 -12.15
C LEU A 41 -0.16 -13.39 -11.46
N ALA A 42 -1.45 -13.57 -11.69
CA ALA A 42 -2.20 -14.69 -11.14
C ALA A 42 -1.67 -16.03 -11.66
N GLN A 43 -1.44 -16.12 -12.97
CA GLN A 43 -0.92 -17.34 -13.58
C GLN A 43 0.49 -17.67 -13.11
N GLU A 44 1.37 -16.68 -13.05
CA GLU A 44 2.76 -16.86 -12.63
C GLU A 44 2.87 -17.35 -11.19
N ASN A 45 1.92 -16.99 -10.34
CA ASN A 45 1.97 -17.29 -8.92
C ASN A 45 0.96 -18.37 -8.50
N GLY A 46 0.17 -18.89 -9.44
CA GLY A 46 -0.81 -19.93 -9.14
C GLY A 46 -1.90 -19.49 -8.18
N ILE A 47 -2.34 -18.23 -8.29
CA ILE A 47 -3.36 -17.64 -7.40
C ILE A 47 -4.57 -17.16 -8.19
N ASN A 48 -5.65 -16.88 -7.45
CA ASN A 48 -6.90 -16.40 -8.05
C ASN A 48 -6.71 -14.98 -8.61
N PRO A 49 -7.11 -14.74 -9.88
CA PRO A 49 -7.06 -13.39 -10.46
C PRO A 49 -7.81 -12.34 -9.63
N ASN A 50 -8.89 -12.71 -8.97
CA ASN A 50 -9.64 -11.79 -8.12
C ASN A 50 -8.80 -11.26 -6.96
N THR A 51 -7.90 -12.07 -6.44
CA THR A 51 -6.99 -11.67 -5.37
C THR A 51 -6.02 -10.61 -5.87
N VAL A 52 -5.49 -10.79 -7.09
CA VAL A 52 -4.60 -9.79 -7.71
C VAL A 52 -5.37 -8.50 -8.01
N SER A 53 -6.58 -8.62 -8.56
CA SER A 53 -7.46 -7.47 -8.82
C SER A 53 -7.69 -6.64 -7.57
N LYS A 54 -7.99 -7.31 -6.46
CA LYS A 54 -8.23 -6.63 -5.18
C LYS A 54 -7.02 -5.83 -4.75
N ALA A 55 -5.82 -6.40 -4.88
CA ALA A 55 -4.57 -5.72 -4.54
C ALA A 55 -4.37 -4.47 -5.41
N TYR A 56 -4.59 -4.60 -6.72
CA TYR A 56 -4.41 -3.48 -7.66
C TYR A 56 -5.43 -2.37 -7.43
N ILE A 57 -6.67 -2.72 -7.13
CA ILE A 57 -7.72 -1.73 -6.82
C ILE A 57 -7.35 -0.93 -5.58
N GLU A 58 -6.84 -1.59 -4.55
CA GLU A 58 -6.41 -0.89 -3.33
C GLU A 58 -5.22 0.03 -3.59
N LEU A 59 -4.26 -0.41 -4.40
CA LEU A 59 -3.12 0.43 -4.78
C LEU A 59 -3.59 1.66 -5.57
N GLU A 60 -4.58 1.48 -6.46
CA GLU A 60 -5.15 2.59 -7.23
C GLU A 60 -5.88 3.58 -6.34
N LYS A 61 -6.68 3.07 -5.39
CA LYS A 61 -7.39 3.91 -4.42
C LYS A 61 -6.45 4.81 -3.64
N ASN A 62 -5.26 4.30 -3.32
CA ASN A 62 -4.27 5.04 -2.55
C ASN A 62 -3.34 5.88 -3.42
N GLY A 63 -3.55 5.89 -4.73
CA GLY A 63 -2.82 6.74 -5.65
C GLY A 63 -1.45 6.22 -6.09
N TYR A 64 -1.09 5.00 -5.74
CA TYR A 64 0.21 4.43 -6.09
C TYR A 64 0.30 3.99 -7.54
N VAL A 65 -0.83 3.61 -8.12
CA VAL A 65 -0.93 3.15 -9.51
C VAL A 65 -2.17 3.73 -10.16
N TYR A 66 -2.22 3.70 -11.49
CA TYR A 66 -3.41 4.09 -12.22
C TYR A 66 -3.68 3.09 -13.35
N ASN A 67 -4.94 2.86 -13.63
CA ASN A 67 -5.38 1.93 -14.66
C ASN A 67 -5.76 2.70 -15.93
N ILE A 68 -5.16 2.30 -17.06
CA ILE A 68 -5.59 2.79 -18.37
C ILE A 68 -6.36 1.64 -19.04
N PRO A 69 -7.68 1.80 -19.25
CA PRO A 69 -8.50 0.74 -19.85
C PRO A 69 -7.88 0.21 -21.15
N LYS A 70 -7.84 -1.10 -21.29
CA LYS A 70 -7.30 -1.85 -22.42
C LYS A 70 -5.76 -1.75 -22.58
N LYS A 71 -5.09 -0.94 -21.76
CA LYS A 71 -3.62 -0.81 -21.83
C LYS A 71 -2.92 -1.43 -20.64
N GLY A 72 -3.44 -1.24 -19.43
CA GLY A 72 -2.88 -1.86 -18.24
C GLY A 72 -2.80 -0.92 -17.05
N VAL A 73 -2.07 -1.37 -16.04
CA VAL A 73 -1.87 -0.66 -14.79
C VAL A 73 -0.44 -0.15 -14.75
N TYR A 74 -0.29 1.11 -14.40
CA TYR A 74 1.00 1.81 -14.42
C TYR A 74 1.30 2.44 -13.07
N VAL A 75 2.58 2.55 -12.75
CA VAL A 75 3.04 3.21 -11.53
C VAL A 75 2.82 4.72 -11.64
N SER A 76 2.19 5.31 -10.63
CA SER A 76 1.91 6.75 -10.59
C SER A 76 3.18 7.53 -10.31
N ASP A 77 3.19 8.79 -10.77
CA ASP A 77 4.25 9.74 -10.46
C ASP A 77 3.82 10.56 -9.23
N ILE A 78 3.87 9.91 -8.05
CA ILE A 78 3.54 10.58 -6.80
C ILE A 78 4.66 10.41 -5.79
N ASP A 79 4.76 11.38 -4.88
CA ASP A 79 5.67 11.30 -3.76
C ASP A 79 5.07 10.38 -2.69
N LEU A 80 5.69 9.23 -2.44
CA LEU A 80 5.23 8.28 -1.43
C LEU A 80 5.17 8.91 -0.04
N LYS A 81 6.09 9.83 0.26
CA LYS A 81 6.09 10.56 1.52
C LYS A 81 4.83 11.42 1.67
N GLN A 82 4.45 12.11 0.60
CA GLN A 82 3.22 12.90 0.58
C GLN A 82 1.99 12.01 0.68
N SER A 83 2.01 10.85 0.02
CA SER A 83 0.93 9.87 0.11
C SER A 83 0.74 9.37 1.54
N HIS A 84 1.85 9.10 2.25
CA HIS A 84 1.80 8.72 3.66
C HIS A 84 1.16 9.82 4.51
N SER A 85 1.52 11.08 4.28
CA SER A 85 0.94 12.22 4.99
C SER A 85 -0.58 12.27 4.80
N ASN A 86 -1.05 12.04 3.58
CA ASN A 86 -2.49 12.02 3.28
C ASN A 86 -3.20 10.88 4.01
N GLN A 87 -2.58 9.71 4.07
CA GLN A 87 -3.13 8.56 4.79
C GLN A 87 -3.23 8.83 6.29
N ILE A 88 -2.18 9.45 6.85
CA ILE A 88 -2.14 9.81 8.27
C ILE A 88 -3.26 10.81 8.59
N VAL A 89 -3.44 11.82 7.75
CA VAL A 89 -4.51 12.82 7.94
C VAL A 89 -5.86 12.14 7.93
N LYS A 90 -6.10 11.20 7.01
CA LYS A 90 -7.38 10.46 6.95
C LYS A 90 -7.67 9.69 8.22
N VAL A 91 -6.65 9.09 8.83
CA VAL A 91 -6.79 8.33 10.08
C VAL A 91 -7.05 9.27 11.26
N LEU A 92 -6.38 10.42 11.29
CA LEU A 92 -6.48 11.37 12.39
C LEU A 92 -7.73 12.25 12.34
N GLN A 93 -8.28 12.49 11.15
CA GLN A 93 -9.43 13.40 11.00
C GLN A 93 -10.63 13.01 11.87
N PRO A 94 -11.08 11.74 11.91
CA PRO A 94 -12.17 11.34 12.79
C PRO A 94 -11.88 11.60 14.26
N LEU A 95 -10.64 11.45 14.69
CA LEU A 95 -10.22 11.70 16.07
C LEU A 95 -10.33 13.19 16.41
N LYS A 96 -9.88 14.04 15.49
CA LYS A 96 -10.01 15.49 15.63
C LYS A 96 -11.49 15.88 15.72
N ASP A 97 -12.31 15.31 14.85
CA ASP A 97 -13.74 15.61 14.79
C ASP A 97 -14.47 15.19 16.07
N SER A 98 -13.97 14.16 16.76
CA SER A 98 -14.53 13.69 18.02
C SER A 98 -14.08 14.52 19.23
N GLY A 99 -13.26 15.55 19.02
CA GLY A 99 -12.83 16.47 20.07
C GLY A 99 -11.50 16.15 20.73
N ILE A 100 -10.76 15.18 20.21
CA ILE A 100 -9.43 14.85 20.75
C ILE A 100 -8.47 15.98 20.40
N GLN A 101 -7.72 16.45 21.39
CA GLN A 101 -6.81 17.57 21.23
C GLN A 101 -5.48 17.11 20.62
N LYS A 102 -4.80 18.05 19.96
CA LYS A 102 -3.50 17.80 19.34
C LYS A 102 -2.49 17.20 20.34
N GLN A 103 -2.45 17.72 21.55
CA GLN A 103 -1.50 17.26 22.57
C GLN A 103 -1.77 15.81 22.95
N GLU A 104 -3.03 15.40 23.02
CA GLU A 104 -3.39 14.02 23.30
C GLU A 104 -2.89 13.07 22.20
N LEU A 105 -2.99 13.49 20.95
CA LEU A 105 -2.48 12.71 19.83
C LEU A 105 -0.97 12.61 19.87
N MET A 106 -0.28 13.70 20.16
CA MET A 106 1.16 13.73 20.28
C MET A 106 1.67 12.84 21.40
N ASP A 107 0.99 12.87 22.55
CA ASP A 107 1.33 12.02 23.68
C ASP A 107 1.16 10.54 23.34
N ALA A 108 0.09 10.18 22.64
CA ALA A 108 -0.16 8.81 22.21
C ALA A 108 0.92 8.33 21.24
N ILE A 109 1.34 9.18 20.31
CA ILE A 109 2.41 8.87 19.36
C ILE A 109 3.72 8.61 20.11
N GLU A 110 4.04 9.44 21.07
CA GLU A 110 5.24 9.29 21.91
C GLU A 110 5.26 7.94 22.63
N ILE A 111 4.15 7.57 23.24
CA ILE A 111 4.00 6.28 23.92
C ILE A 111 4.22 5.13 22.95
N LEU A 112 3.62 5.18 21.78
CA LEU A 112 3.71 4.14 20.76
C LEU A 112 5.16 3.92 20.31
N TYR A 113 5.86 4.99 20.00
CA TYR A 113 7.25 4.91 19.52
C TYR A 113 8.23 4.54 20.62
N LYS A 114 7.94 4.92 21.85
CA LYS A 114 8.74 4.54 23.02
C LYS A 114 8.70 3.04 23.28
N GLU A 115 7.53 2.42 23.14
CA GLU A 115 7.39 0.95 23.24
C GLU A 115 8.20 0.25 22.15
N ASN A 116 8.15 0.76 20.92
CA ASN A 116 8.90 0.20 19.80
C ASN A 116 10.42 0.37 19.95
N ALA A 117 10.85 1.40 20.67
CA ALA A 117 12.27 1.67 20.88
C ALA A 117 12.94 0.70 21.87
N THR A 118 12.16 -0.10 22.57
CA THR A 118 12.70 -1.07 23.55
C THR A 118 13.10 -2.40 22.92
N TYR A 119 12.90 -2.60 21.65
CA TYR A 119 13.30 -3.82 20.94
C TYR A 119 14.77 -3.88 20.67
#